data_6fb174e31f424369f175f0ee96211565
#
_entry.id   6fb174e31f424369f175f0ee96211565
#
_cell.length_a   1.000
_cell.length_b   1.000
_cell.length_c   1.000
_cell.angle_alpha   90.00
_cell.angle_beta   90.00
_cell.angle_gamma   90.00
#
_symmetry.space_group_name_H-M   'P 1'
#
loop_
_entity.id
_entity.type
_entity.pdbx_description
1 polymer ?
#
loop_
_entity_poly.entity_id
_entity_poly.type
_entity_poly.pdbx_seq_one_letter_code
_entity_poly.pdbx_strand_id
1 'polypeptide(L)'
;MKTSAAAHPDNSPDEMVEEIDLAGNVLQLVTRRKMRAEGLCHRSVFIAVMSEKGDLLVHQRAATKDIWPSWFDVAVGGVVAPGESWAVAAARELREELGIEGEPLEFLGTGAYRDGDVQLVAATFLCRTEGPFTFADGEITQAHWVSRAEIPVWLQGKQFLPDSVALVLPRLPE
;
A
#
# COMPACT_ATOMS: atom_id res chain seq x y z
N MET A 1 -22.95 -15.75 16.93
CA MET A 1 -22.90 -15.70 15.45
C MET A 1 -21.69 -14.85 15.06
N LYS A 2 -20.62 -15.46 14.53
CA LYS A 2 -19.47 -14.73 14.02
C LYS A 2 -19.89 -14.22 12.63
N THR A 3 -20.08 -12.92 12.49
CA THR A 3 -20.16 -12.27 11.18
C THR A 3 -18.81 -12.45 10.49
N SER A 4 -18.76 -13.33 9.52
CA SER A 4 -17.65 -13.41 8.56
C SER A 4 -17.62 -12.05 7.84
N ALA A 5 -16.58 -11.27 8.07
CA ALA A 5 -16.29 -10.14 7.23
C ALA A 5 -16.14 -10.70 5.79
N ALA A 6 -16.97 -10.25 4.89
CA ALA A 6 -16.83 -10.59 3.49
C ALA A 6 -15.46 -10.08 3.04
N ALA A 7 -14.61 -10.98 2.50
CA ALA A 7 -13.36 -10.57 1.90
C ALA A 7 -13.67 -9.52 0.82
N HIS A 8 -12.98 -8.39 0.88
CA HIS A 8 -13.12 -7.35 -0.15
C HIS A 8 -12.79 -7.98 -1.51
N PRO A 9 -13.56 -7.74 -2.57
CA PRO A 9 -13.36 -8.37 -3.87
C PRO A 9 -11.95 -8.16 -4.42
N ASP A 10 -11.30 -7.06 -4.07
CA ASP A 10 -9.97 -6.68 -4.56
C ASP A 10 -8.79 -7.37 -3.84
N ASN A 11 -9.04 -8.24 -2.87
CA ASN A 11 -8.03 -9.07 -2.21
C ASN A 11 -8.32 -10.57 -2.34
N SER A 12 -9.21 -10.96 -3.25
CA SER A 12 -9.52 -12.35 -3.52
C SER A 12 -8.30 -13.07 -4.13
N PRO A 13 -8.01 -14.32 -3.72
CA PRO A 13 -6.97 -15.14 -4.37
C PRO A 13 -7.20 -15.34 -5.88
N ASP A 14 -8.45 -15.22 -6.34
CA ASP A 14 -8.84 -15.39 -7.73
C ASP A 14 -8.94 -14.06 -8.51
N GLU A 15 -8.68 -12.93 -7.85
CA GLU A 15 -8.53 -11.63 -8.49
C GLU A 15 -7.47 -11.68 -9.60
N MET A 16 -7.76 -11.05 -10.74
CA MET A 16 -6.82 -10.97 -11.85
C MET A 16 -5.85 -9.81 -11.66
N VAL A 17 -4.58 -10.08 -11.91
CA VAL A 17 -3.46 -9.14 -11.77
C VAL A 17 -2.63 -9.18 -13.05
N GLU A 18 -2.09 -8.04 -13.47
CA GLU A 18 -1.12 -7.98 -14.55
C GLU A 18 0.27 -8.37 -14.05
N GLU A 19 0.83 -9.46 -14.60
CA GLU A 19 2.27 -9.68 -14.54
C GLU A 19 2.96 -8.72 -15.50
N ILE A 20 4.01 -8.04 -15.03
CA ILE A 20 4.77 -7.08 -15.80
C ILE A 20 6.27 -7.41 -15.78
N ASP A 21 7.00 -6.87 -16.75
CA ASP A 21 8.46 -6.78 -16.65
C ASP A 21 8.89 -5.53 -15.84
N LEU A 22 10.17 -5.41 -15.56
CA LEU A 22 10.71 -4.26 -14.81
C LEU A 22 10.62 -2.92 -15.57
N ALA A 23 10.36 -2.95 -16.87
CA ALA A 23 10.10 -1.78 -17.66
C ALA A 23 8.62 -1.35 -17.64
N GLY A 24 7.76 -2.16 -16.98
CA GLY A 24 6.33 -1.91 -16.84
C GLY A 24 5.47 -2.45 -17.99
N ASN A 25 6.03 -3.25 -18.89
CA ASN A 25 5.26 -3.87 -19.97
C ASN A 25 4.44 -5.03 -19.42
N VAL A 26 3.15 -5.10 -19.77
CA VAL A 26 2.27 -6.21 -19.39
C VAL A 26 2.67 -7.45 -20.18
N LEU A 27 2.96 -8.55 -19.47
CA LEU A 27 3.31 -9.84 -20.04
C LEU A 27 2.09 -10.74 -20.18
N GLN A 28 1.27 -10.83 -19.12
CA GLN A 28 0.05 -11.64 -19.10
C GLN A 28 -0.85 -11.25 -17.92
N LEU A 29 -2.08 -11.76 -17.94
CA LEU A 29 -2.97 -11.75 -16.78
C LEU A 29 -2.83 -13.05 -16.01
N VAL A 30 -2.70 -12.93 -14.70
CA VAL A 30 -2.60 -14.07 -13.77
C VAL A 30 -3.54 -13.86 -12.58
N THR A 31 -3.84 -14.92 -11.84
CA THR A 31 -4.55 -14.76 -10.57
C THR A 31 -3.60 -14.21 -9.50
N ARG A 32 -4.13 -13.49 -8.52
CA ARG A 32 -3.39 -13.02 -7.35
C ARG A 32 -2.69 -14.18 -6.64
N ARG A 33 -3.35 -15.32 -6.52
CA ARG A 33 -2.77 -16.56 -5.98
C ARG A 33 -1.51 -16.99 -6.71
N LYS A 34 -1.55 -17.02 -8.06
CA LYS A 34 -0.38 -17.37 -8.88
C LYS A 34 0.72 -16.33 -8.72
N MET A 35 0.38 -15.05 -8.80
CA MET A 35 1.33 -13.95 -8.63
C MET A 35 2.10 -14.08 -7.30
N ARG A 36 1.40 -14.37 -6.19
CA ARG A 36 2.02 -14.58 -4.87
C ARG A 36 2.85 -15.85 -4.81
N ALA A 37 2.33 -16.98 -5.33
CA ALA A 37 3.02 -18.27 -5.26
C ALA A 37 4.32 -18.31 -6.07
N GLU A 38 4.38 -17.56 -7.17
CA GLU A 38 5.52 -17.55 -8.09
C GLU A 38 6.39 -16.28 -7.96
N GLY A 39 6.04 -15.36 -7.05
CA GLY A 39 6.77 -14.09 -6.84
C GLY A 39 6.82 -13.22 -8.10
N LEU A 40 5.73 -13.19 -8.88
CA LEU A 40 5.67 -12.50 -10.16
C LEU A 40 5.67 -10.97 -9.96
N CYS A 41 6.35 -10.26 -10.85
CA CYS A 41 6.39 -8.81 -10.85
C CYS A 41 5.03 -8.23 -11.24
N HIS A 42 4.55 -7.28 -10.45
CA HIS A 42 3.24 -6.65 -10.64
C HIS A 42 3.30 -5.15 -10.34
N ARG A 43 2.24 -4.42 -10.72
CA ARG A 43 2.11 -3.00 -10.39
C ARG A 43 1.47 -2.82 -9.03
N SER A 44 2.00 -1.88 -8.23
CA SER A 44 1.44 -1.48 -6.95
C SER A 44 1.41 0.04 -6.82
N VAL A 45 0.58 0.56 -5.93
CA VAL A 45 0.59 1.96 -5.51
C VAL A 45 0.87 2.06 -4.03
N PHE A 46 1.60 3.09 -3.63
CA PHE A 46 1.80 3.48 -2.24
C PHE A 46 1.41 4.94 -2.06
N ILE A 47 0.58 5.22 -1.07
CA ILE A 47 0.13 6.56 -0.74
C ILE A 47 0.59 6.88 0.68
N ALA A 48 1.60 7.73 0.81
CA ALA A 48 1.94 8.35 2.08
C ALA A 48 0.85 9.35 2.47
N VAL A 49 0.42 9.30 3.71
CA VAL A 49 -0.54 10.28 4.23
C VAL A 49 0.17 11.13 5.27
N MET A 50 0.17 12.44 5.08
CA MET A 50 0.83 13.38 5.97
C MET A 50 -0.15 14.41 6.50
N SER A 51 0.00 14.76 7.78
CA SER A 51 -0.70 15.86 8.40
C SER A 51 -0.21 17.22 7.88
N GLU A 52 -0.93 18.28 8.16
CA GLU A 52 -0.48 19.64 7.85
C GLU A 52 0.83 20.03 8.61
N LYS A 53 1.08 19.36 9.74
CA LYS A 53 2.31 19.56 10.53
C LYS A 53 3.52 18.77 9.99
N GLY A 54 3.30 17.91 8.98
CA GLY A 54 4.35 17.07 8.41
C GLY A 54 4.54 15.72 9.10
N ASP A 55 3.66 15.34 10.03
CA ASP A 55 3.68 14.01 10.62
C ASP A 55 3.15 12.97 9.62
N LEU A 56 3.77 11.80 9.60
CA LEU A 56 3.40 10.68 8.73
C LEU A 56 2.39 9.77 9.42
N LEU A 57 1.34 9.38 8.71
CA LEU A 57 0.42 8.35 9.18
C LEU A 57 1.09 6.97 9.02
N VAL A 58 1.43 6.37 10.14
CA VAL A 58 1.94 5.00 10.22
C VAL A 58 0.84 4.10 10.73
N HIS A 59 0.59 2.98 10.08
CA HIS A 59 -0.48 2.08 10.49
C HIS A 59 0.01 0.63 10.67
N GLN A 60 -0.76 -0.18 11.39
CA GLN A 60 -0.51 -1.61 11.53
C GLN A 60 -1.51 -2.39 10.69
N ARG A 61 -1.00 -3.31 9.90
CA ARG A 61 -1.79 -4.22 9.05
C ARG A 61 -2.51 -5.26 9.88
N ALA A 62 -3.65 -5.69 9.39
CA ALA A 62 -4.38 -6.81 10.01
C ALA A 62 -3.57 -8.11 9.95
N ALA A 63 -3.81 -8.99 10.94
CA ALA A 63 -3.19 -10.31 10.99
C ALA A 63 -3.68 -11.27 9.88
N THR A 64 -4.71 -10.87 9.14
CA THR A 64 -5.32 -11.62 8.03
C THR A 64 -4.68 -11.37 6.67
N LYS A 65 -3.72 -10.43 6.58
CA LYS A 65 -3.04 -10.09 5.31
C LYS A 65 -2.18 -11.27 4.84
N ASP A 66 -2.14 -11.47 3.53
CA ASP A 66 -1.43 -12.57 2.85
C ASP A 66 0.10 -12.48 2.98
N ILE A 67 0.63 -11.26 3.04
CA ILE A 67 2.06 -10.99 3.27
C ILE A 67 2.23 -9.99 4.41
N TRP A 68 3.29 -10.16 5.19
CA TRP A 68 3.64 -9.33 6.35
C TRP A 68 2.45 -9.02 7.27
N PRO A 69 1.71 -10.05 7.77
CA PRO A 69 0.59 -9.85 8.69
C PRO A 69 1.05 -9.18 9.99
N SER A 70 0.28 -8.23 10.50
CA SER A 70 0.55 -7.46 11.73
C SER A 70 1.78 -6.54 11.69
N TRP A 71 2.46 -6.41 10.55
CA TRP A 71 3.56 -5.46 10.40
C TRP A 71 3.06 -4.03 10.25
N PHE A 72 3.93 -3.07 10.52
CA PHE A 72 3.64 -1.65 10.32
C PHE A 72 3.94 -1.24 8.88
N ASP A 73 3.25 -0.20 8.42
CA ASP A 73 3.44 0.37 7.11
C ASP A 73 3.49 1.90 7.18
N VAL A 74 4.27 2.50 6.30
CA VAL A 74 4.43 3.95 6.14
C VAL A 74 3.53 4.55 5.07
N ALA A 75 2.77 3.70 4.38
CA ALA A 75 1.85 4.09 3.32
C ALA A 75 0.67 3.13 3.23
N VAL A 76 -0.49 3.61 2.84
CA VAL A 76 -1.59 2.76 2.37
C VAL A 76 -1.38 2.43 0.90
N GLY A 77 -1.95 1.33 0.42
CA GLY A 77 -1.82 0.96 -0.98
C GLY A 77 -2.06 -0.51 -1.27
N GLY A 78 -1.96 -0.86 -2.53
CA GLY A 78 -2.21 -2.21 -2.98
C GLY A 78 -1.86 -2.46 -4.44
N VAL A 79 -2.28 -3.61 -4.92
CA VAL A 79 -2.07 -4.05 -6.30
C VAL A 79 -2.95 -3.24 -7.24
N VAL A 80 -2.38 -2.79 -8.36
CA VAL A 80 -3.12 -2.10 -9.42
C VAL A 80 -3.93 -3.11 -10.23
N ALA A 81 -5.22 -2.85 -10.40
CA ALA A 81 -6.08 -3.71 -11.19
C ALA A 81 -5.71 -3.68 -12.70
N PRO A 82 -6.05 -4.74 -13.45
CA PRO A 82 -5.78 -4.77 -14.89
C PRO A 82 -6.37 -3.57 -15.63
N GLY A 83 -5.53 -2.87 -16.41
CA GLY A 83 -5.93 -1.67 -17.16
C GLY A 83 -6.16 -0.41 -16.31
N GLU A 84 -6.05 -0.48 -15.00
CA GLU A 84 -6.19 0.67 -14.11
C GLU A 84 -4.96 1.58 -14.19
N SER A 85 -5.16 2.90 -14.17
CA SER A 85 -4.06 3.84 -14.07
C SER A 85 -3.55 3.93 -12.62
N TRP A 86 -2.29 4.38 -12.45
CA TRP A 86 -1.69 4.61 -11.13
C TRP A 86 -2.54 5.53 -10.25
N ALA A 87 -3.02 6.64 -10.81
CA ALA A 87 -3.80 7.62 -10.05
C ALA A 87 -5.17 7.08 -9.63
N VAL A 88 -5.83 6.30 -10.49
CA VAL A 88 -7.12 5.66 -10.16
C VAL A 88 -6.94 4.61 -9.07
N ALA A 89 -5.91 3.77 -9.18
CA ALA A 89 -5.57 2.80 -8.15
C ALA A 89 -5.28 3.47 -6.81
N ALA A 90 -4.48 4.54 -6.79
CA ALA A 90 -4.15 5.26 -5.58
C ALA A 90 -5.39 5.87 -4.90
N ALA A 91 -6.29 6.48 -5.67
CA ALA A 91 -7.54 7.04 -5.12
C ALA A 91 -8.47 5.94 -4.59
N ARG A 92 -8.54 4.78 -5.25
CA ARG A 92 -9.32 3.63 -4.81
C ARG A 92 -8.79 3.08 -3.48
N GLU A 93 -7.48 2.81 -3.38
CA GLU A 93 -6.86 2.30 -2.17
C GLU A 93 -7.02 3.27 -0.98
N LEU A 94 -6.84 4.56 -1.21
CA LEU A 94 -7.03 5.59 -0.17
C LEU A 94 -8.46 5.58 0.38
N ARG A 95 -9.45 5.43 -0.50
CA ARG A 95 -10.87 5.32 -0.11
C ARG A 95 -11.13 4.02 0.65
N GLU A 96 -10.63 2.89 0.17
CA GLU A 96 -10.90 1.57 0.73
C GLU A 96 -10.28 1.40 2.11
N GLU A 97 -9.00 1.77 2.27
CA GLU A 97 -8.28 1.59 3.53
C GLU A 97 -8.55 2.69 4.56
N LEU A 98 -8.74 3.96 4.13
CA LEU A 98 -8.87 5.10 5.04
C LEU A 98 -10.21 5.85 4.97
N GLY A 99 -11.08 5.53 4.00
CA GLY A 99 -12.32 6.24 3.79
C GLY A 99 -12.16 7.67 3.27
N ILE A 100 -11.02 7.99 2.67
CA ILE A 100 -10.73 9.32 2.13
C ILE A 100 -11.09 9.39 0.65
N GLU A 101 -11.88 10.39 0.27
CA GLU A 101 -12.29 10.65 -1.11
C GLU A 101 -12.06 12.11 -1.49
N GLY A 102 -11.65 12.31 -2.74
CA GLY A 102 -11.56 13.66 -3.34
C GLY A 102 -10.34 14.49 -2.91
N GLU A 103 -9.48 13.95 -2.06
CA GLU A 103 -8.24 14.65 -1.68
C GLU A 103 -7.23 14.62 -2.84
N PRO A 104 -6.51 15.72 -3.09
CA PRO A 104 -5.46 15.76 -4.09
C PRO A 104 -4.34 14.76 -3.78
N LEU A 105 -3.88 14.05 -4.81
CA LEU A 105 -2.74 13.15 -4.73
C LEU A 105 -1.56 13.75 -5.49
N GLU A 106 -0.48 14.03 -4.77
CA GLU A 106 0.79 14.46 -5.36
C GLU A 106 1.60 13.23 -5.79
N PHE A 107 1.95 13.13 -7.07
CA PHE A 107 2.79 12.06 -7.57
C PHE A 107 4.26 12.30 -7.19
N LEU A 108 4.85 11.35 -6.46
CA LEU A 108 6.24 11.44 -5.98
C LEU A 108 7.24 10.68 -6.85
N GLY A 109 6.77 9.81 -7.74
CA GLY A 109 7.63 9.02 -8.63
C GLY A 109 7.29 7.54 -8.67
N THR A 110 8.06 6.80 -9.46
CA THR A 110 7.98 5.34 -9.55
C THR A 110 9.28 4.70 -9.09
N GLY A 111 9.21 3.43 -8.71
CA GLY A 111 10.36 2.65 -8.34
C GLY A 111 10.07 1.16 -8.38
N ALA A 112 11.13 0.35 -8.53
CA ALA A 112 11.04 -1.09 -8.46
C ALA A 112 11.55 -1.59 -7.10
N TYR A 113 10.91 -2.64 -6.58
CA TYR A 113 11.33 -3.34 -5.39
C TYR A 113 11.36 -4.85 -5.65
N ARG A 114 12.37 -5.51 -5.11
CA ARG A 114 12.51 -6.97 -5.16
C ARG A 114 13.17 -7.47 -3.88
N ASP A 115 12.49 -8.38 -3.21
CA ASP A 115 13.02 -9.08 -2.04
C ASP A 115 12.29 -10.42 -1.88
N GLY A 116 13.05 -11.52 -1.86
CA GLY A 116 12.50 -12.86 -1.71
C GLY A 116 11.35 -13.13 -2.69
N ASP A 117 10.16 -13.26 -2.15
CA ASP A 117 8.94 -13.61 -2.88
C ASP A 117 8.14 -12.39 -3.39
N VAL A 118 8.64 -11.18 -3.15
CA VAL A 118 7.97 -9.94 -3.57
C VAL A 118 8.77 -9.25 -4.66
N GLN A 119 8.12 -9.01 -5.81
CA GLN A 119 8.66 -8.22 -6.90
C GLN A 119 7.57 -7.29 -7.45
N LEU A 120 7.84 -6.00 -7.48
CA LEU A 120 6.87 -5.01 -7.95
C LEU A 120 7.54 -3.78 -8.56
N VAL A 121 6.76 -3.08 -9.38
CA VAL A 121 6.99 -1.68 -9.75
C VAL A 121 5.86 -0.86 -9.14
N ALA A 122 6.19 0.14 -8.34
CA ALA A 122 5.19 0.95 -7.67
C ALA A 122 5.25 2.43 -8.08
N ALA A 123 4.08 3.04 -8.15
CA ALA A 123 3.93 4.49 -8.12
C ALA A 123 3.68 4.96 -6.69
N THR A 124 4.37 5.99 -6.27
CA THR A 124 4.28 6.58 -4.93
C THR A 124 3.57 7.92 -5.01
N PHE A 125 2.63 8.13 -4.12
CA PHE A 125 1.85 9.37 -3.99
C PHE A 125 1.92 9.90 -2.56
N LEU A 126 1.64 11.19 -2.41
CA LEU A 126 1.43 11.87 -1.16
C LEU A 126 0.00 12.44 -1.11
N CYS A 127 -0.71 12.15 -0.02
CA CYS A 127 -1.97 12.76 0.34
C CYS A 127 -1.76 13.60 1.61
N ARG A 128 -2.21 14.85 1.62
CA ARG A 128 -2.18 15.72 2.81
C ARG A 128 -3.58 15.83 3.37
N THR A 129 -3.81 15.30 4.57
CA THR A 129 -5.11 15.34 5.23
C THR A 129 -4.97 15.03 6.72
N GLU A 130 -5.87 15.58 7.53
CA GLU A 130 -6.00 15.26 8.96
C GLU A 130 -7.07 14.19 9.22
N GLY A 131 -7.67 13.63 8.19
CA GLY A 131 -8.83 12.75 8.29
C GLY A 131 -10.17 13.49 8.29
N PRO A 132 -11.23 12.93 8.85
CA PRO A 132 -11.27 11.70 9.64
C PRO A 132 -11.00 10.43 8.83
N PHE A 133 -10.47 9.38 9.50
CA PHE A 133 -10.21 8.09 8.89
C PHE A 133 -11.26 7.06 9.29
N THR A 134 -11.57 6.16 8.34
CA THR A 134 -12.47 5.02 8.57
C THR A 134 -11.82 3.76 8.02
N PHE A 135 -11.51 2.80 8.89
CA PHE A 135 -10.90 1.52 8.52
C PHE A 135 -11.98 0.47 8.26
N ALA A 136 -12.80 0.72 7.22
CA ALA A 136 -14.02 -0.06 6.98
C ALA A 136 -13.76 -1.47 6.44
N ASP A 137 -12.67 -1.67 5.70
CA ASP A 137 -12.28 -2.95 5.13
C ASP A 137 -11.65 -3.92 6.14
N GLY A 138 -11.25 -3.41 7.32
CA GLY A 138 -10.61 -4.20 8.37
C GLY A 138 -9.15 -4.58 8.07
N GLU A 139 -8.53 -3.96 7.10
CA GLU A 139 -7.13 -4.21 6.73
C GLU A 139 -6.13 -3.47 7.63
N ILE A 140 -6.59 -2.41 8.29
CA ILE A 140 -5.83 -1.61 9.26
C ILE A 140 -6.41 -1.83 10.66
N THR A 141 -5.55 -2.14 11.62
CA THR A 141 -5.95 -2.36 13.03
C THR A 141 -5.73 -1.15 13.91
N GLN A 142 -4.73 -0.34 13.59
CA GLN A 142 -4.41 0.91 14.29
C GLN A 142 -3.57 1.83 13.39
N ALA A 143 -3.66 3.13 13.63
CA ALA A 143 -2.87 4.13 12.95
C ALA A 143 -2.39 5.22 13.93
N HIS A 144 -1.22 5.79 13.65
CA HIS A 144 -0.56 6.77 14.48
C HIS A 144 0.06 7.88 13.62
N TRP A 145 -0.08 9.11 14.06
CA TRP A 145 0.74 10.20 13.55
C TRP A 145 2.13 10.10 14.16
N VAL A 146 3.15 9.99 13.31
CA VAL A 146 4.55 9.84 13.72
C VAL A 146 5.34 10.99 13.12
N SER A 147 5.99 11.78 13.99
CA SER A 147 6.83 12.87 13.52
C SER A 147 8.05 12.33 12.79
N ARG A 148 8.58 13.13 11.88
CA ARG A 148 9.76 12.76 11.09
C ARG A 148 10.96 12.36 11.95
N ALA A 149 11.13 13.02 13.08
CA ALA A 149 12.20 12.71 14.03
C ALA A 149 12.03 11.34 14.71
N GLU A 150 10.81 10.87 14.85
CA GLU A 150 10.49 9.57 15.50
C GLU A 150 10.55 8.38 14.55
N ILE A 151 10.44 8.60 13.22
CA ILE A 151 10.45 7.51 12.22
C ILE A 151 11.64 6.56 12.42
N PRO A 152 12.90 7.02 12.59
CA PRO A 152 14.03 6.11 12.80
C PRO A 152 13.89 5.21 14.03
N VAL A 153 13.31 5.73 15.11
CA VAL A 153 13.06 4.95 16.34
C VAL A 153 11.98 3.90 16.11
N TRP A 154 10.92 4.27 15.38
CA TRP A 154 9.85 3.33 15.01
C TRP A 154 10.38 2.19 14.14
N LEU A 155 11.21 2.49 13.13
CA LEU A 155 11.83 1.49 12.24
C LEU A 155 12.77 0.52 12.98
N GLN A 156 13.45 0.98 14.05
CA GLN A 156 14.29 0.12 14.87
C GLN A 156 13.49 -0.76 15.84
N GLY A 157 12.37 -0.26 16.34
CA GLY A 157 11.61 -0.92 17.38
C GLY A 157 10.46 -1.81 16.90
N LYS A 158 10.12 -1.77 15.61
CA LYS A 158 8.95 -2.47 15.02
C LYS A 158 9.31 -3.08 13.68
N GLN A 159 8.51 -4.08 13.27
CA GLN A 159 8.61 -4.66 11.93
C GLN A 159 7.81 -3.82 10.94
N PHE A 160 8.46 -3.35 9.89
CA PHE A 160 7.87 -2.55 8.82
C PHE A 160 7.95 -3.25 7.48
N LEU A 161 7.00 -2.97 6.61
CA LEU A 161 7.01 -3.42 5.22
C LEU A 161 8.25 -2.85 4.52
N PRO A 162 9.14 -3.71 4.02
CA PRO A 162 10.42 -3.25 3.46
C PRO A 162 10.26 -2.52 2.12
N ASP A 163 9.25 -2.88 1.32
CA ASP A 163 8.97 -2.26 0.02
C ASP A 163 8.49 -0.81 0.16
N SER A 164 7.53 -0.55 1.04
CA SER A 164 7.05 0.81 1.28
C SER A 164 8.11 1.68 1.95
N VAL A 165 8.86 1.15 2.91
CA VAL A 165 10.00 1.87 3.52
C VAL A 165 11.02 2.26 2.46
N ALA A 166 11.40 1.34 1.58
CA ALA A 166 12.40 1.59 0.53
C ALA A 166 11.92 2.57 -0.54
N LEU A 167 10.63 2.53 -0.91
CA LEU A 167 10.11 3.31 -2.02
C LEU A 167 9.44 4.62 -1.60
N VAL A 168 8.91 4.72 -0.39
CA VAL A 168 8.16 5.90 0.08
C VAL A 168 9.05 6.88 0.81
N LEU A 169 9.73 6.43 1.88
CA LEU A 169 10.45 7.35 2.77
C LEU A 169 11.48 8.24 2.07
N PRO A 170 12.28 7.74 1.09
CA PRO A 170 13.24 8.58 0.38
C PRO A 170 12.62 9.65 -0.54
N ARG A 171 11.32 9.53 -0.82
CA ARG A 171 10.58 10.44 -1.72
C ARG A 171 9.73 11.46 -0.99
N LEU A 172 9.59 11.33 0.34
CA LEU A 172 8.82 12.30 1.11
C LEU A 172 9.51 13.68 1.07
N PRO A 173 8.73 14.78 0.92
CA PRO A 173 9.28 16.14 1.00
C PRO A 173 9.94 16.39 2.36
N GLU A 174 10.89 17.32 2.42
CA GLU A 174 11.58 17.75 3.64
C GLU A 174 10.64 18.45 4.63
#